data_9d041c3485e84a88cc0acaa8c8039cde
#
_entry.id   9d041c3485e84a88cc0acaa8c8039cde
#
_cell.length_a   1.000
_cell.length_b   1.000
_cell.length_c   1.000
_cell.angle_alpha   90.00
_cell.angle_beta   90.00
_cell.angle_gamma   90.00
#
_symmetry.space_group_name_H-M   'P 1'
#
loop_
_entity.id
_entity.type
_entity.pdbx_description
1 polymer ?
#
loop_
_entity_poly.entity_id
_entity_poly.type
_entity_poly.pdbx_seq_one_letter_code
_entity_poly.pdbx_strand_id
1 'polypeptide(L)'
;ARRQRQMCIRDSHSYFNLNGTDAGNIKDHIAQIFADKYTPVSPVLIPTGEIASVKGTPFDFTAPKRIGEDMDNGKLPGGYDHNYVLGETKEMRKAAEIYSDKTGRVMTTYTDMPAIQFYISGGLGGETGKGGKEMFKNQGFCLESQFCPDSPNKPQFKPTCVYKAGEQYNFT
;
A
#
# COMPACT_ATOMS: atom_id res chain seq x y z
N ALA A 1 -2.07 16.73 19.73
CA ALA A 1 -3.13 15.72 19.65
C ALA A 1 -4.10 15.89 18.47
N ARG A 2 -4.50 17.12 18.08
CA ARG A 2 -5.38 17.36 16.93
C ARG A 2 -4.70 17.09 15.56
N ARG A 3 -3.41 17.32 15.43
CA ARG A 3 -2.66 17.10 14.17
C ARG A 3 -2.48 15.62 13.84
N GLN A 4 -2.29 14.78 14.84
CA GLN A 4 -2.14 13.33 14.65
C GLN A 4 -3.45 12.68 14.18
N ARG A 5 -4.61 13.14 14.66
CA ARG A 5 -5.92 12.67 14.16
C ARG A 5 -6.21 13.10 12.72
N GLN A 6 -5.67 14.24 12.28
CA GLN A 6 -5.86 14.67 10.89
C GLN A 6 -5.03 13.84 9.90
N MET A 7 -3.88 13.29 10.28
CA MET A 7 -3.13 12.36 9.45
C MET A 7 -3.93 11.09 9.19
N CYS A 8 -4.44 10.43 10.20
CA CYS A 8 -5.22 9.19 10.06
C CYS A 8 -6.53 9.36 9.26
N ILE A 9 -7.10 10.56 9.20
CA ILE A 9 -8.34 10.86 8.45
C ILE A 9 -8.07 11.27 7.00
N ARG A 10 -6.86 11.73 6.69
CA ARG A 10 -6.45 12.18 5.35
C ARG A 10 -5.77 11.10 4.54
N ASP A 11 -5.47 9.98 5.16
CA ASP A 11 -4.74 8.92 4.52
C ASP A 11 -5.60 8.21 3.48
N SER A 12 -4.95 7.77 2.44
CA SER A 12 -5.51 6.92 1.39
C SER A 12 -5.78 5.48 1.87
N HIS A 13 -5.99 5.28 3.18
CA HIS A 13 -6.24 3.97 3.81
C HIS A 13 -7.69 3.49 3.59
N SER A 14 -8.23 3.74 2.41
CA SER A 14 -9.51 3.20 2.00
C SER A 14 -9.34 1.77 1.51
N TYR A 15 -10.26 0.90 1.95
CA TYR A 15 -10.29 -0.50 1.51
C TYR A 15 -11.10 -0.64 0.23
N PHE A 16 -10.47 -1.13 -0.82
CA PHE A 16 -11.09 -1.35 -2.12
C PHE A 16 -11.27 -2.82 -2.43
N ASN A 17 -12.40 -3.17 -3.02
CA ASN A 17 -12.65 -4.44 -3.68
C ASN A 17 -13.35 -4.16 -5.01
N LEU A 18 -12.66 -4.38 -6.12
CA LEU A 18 -13.19 -4.06 -7.46
C LEU A 18 -14.32 -5.00 -7.88
N ASN A 19 -14.51 -6.10 -7.17
CA ASN A 19 -15.64 -7.01 -7.37
C ASN A 19 -16.90 -6.57 -6.61
N GLY A 20 -16.78 -5.65 -5.65
CA GLY A 20 -17.87 -5.14 -4.81
C GLY A 20 -17.77 -5.62 -3.37
N THR A 21 -18.63 -5.05 -2.51
CA THR A 21 -18.55 -5.20 -1.05
C THR A 21 -18.70 -6.65 -0.58
N ASP A 22 -19.47 -7.47 -1.28
CA ASP A 22 -19.79 -8.85 -0.88
C ASP A 22 -19.13 -9.91 -1.77
N ALA A 23 -18.15 -9.52 -2.53
CA ALA A 23 -17.59 -10.38 -3.57
C ALA A 23 -16.46 -11.31 -3.07
N GLY A 24 -16.30 -11.46 -1.76
CA GLY A 24 -15.24 -12.29 -1.18
C GLY A 24 -13.87 -11.60 -1.19
N ASN A 25 -12.80 -12.39 -1.27
CA ASN A 25 -11.43 -11.89 -1.20
C ASN A 25 -10.95 -11.24 -2.50
N ILE A 26 -9.85 -10.47 -2.39
CA ILE A 26 -9.25 -9.73 -3.52
C ILE A 26 -8.06 -10.46 -4.17
N LYS A 27 -7.82 -11.70 -3.83
CA LYS A 27 -6.63 -12.45 -4.27
C LYS A 27 -6.55 -12.63 -5.80
N ASP A 28 -7.71 -12.65 -6.48
CA ASP A 28 -7.79 -12.78 -7.93
C ASP A 28 -7.63 -11.45 -8.68
N HIS A 29 -7.57 -10.33 -7.97
CA HIS A 29 -7.24 -9.07 -8.62
C HIS A 29 -5.79 -9.09 -9.12
N ILE A 30 -5.56 -8.42 -10.24
CA ILE A 30 -4.24 -8.28 -10.83
C ILE A 30 -3.71 -6.90 -10.46
N ALA A 31 -2.52 -6.87 -9.85
CA ALA A 31 -1.86 -5.63 -9.44
C ALA A 31 -0.58 -5.40 -10.22
N GLN A 32 -0.32 -4.14 -10.52
CA GLN A 32 0.98 -3.64 -10.98
C GLN A 32 1.36 -2.44 -10.12
N ILE A 33 2.60 -2.40 -9.63
CA ILE A 33 3.15 -1.28 -8.85
C ILE A 33 4.39 -0.78 -9.58
N PHE A 34 4.42 0.52 -9.88
CA PHE A 34 5.47 1.14 -10.68
C PHE A 34 6.68 1.54 -9.82
N ALA A 35 7.15 0.58 -9.01
CA ALA A 35 8.33 0.70 -8.17
C ALA A 35 9.17 -0.58 -8.24
N ASP A 36 10.48 -0.44 -8.32
CA ASP A 36 11.46 -1.53 -8.36
C ASP A 36 12.11 -1.79 -7.01
N LYS A 37 11.72 -1.03 -5.98
CA LYS A 37 12.27 -1.09 -4.62
C LYS A 37 11.18 -1.04 -3.57
N TYR A 38 11.49 -1.62 -2.41
CA TYR A 38 10.63 -1.59 -1.23
C TYR A 38 11.47 -1.44 0.03
N THR A 39 10.82 -1.16 1.17
CA THR A 39 11.49 -1.13 2.48
C THR A 39 11.18 -2.43 3.22
N PRO A 40 12.18 -3.34 3.40
CA PRO A 40 12.01 -4.53 4.23
C PRO A 40 11.64 -4.18 5.67
N VAL A 41 10.83 -5.05 6.27
CA VAL A 41 10.36 -4.89 7.65
C VAL A 41 10.85 -6.01 8.54
N SER A 42 11.00 -5.71 9.82
CA SER A 42 11.24 -6.70 10.88
C SER A 42 9.99 -7.56 11.13
N PRO A 43 10.08 -8.65 11.93
CA PRO A 43 8.91 -9.45 12.29
C PRO A 43 7.78 -8.68 12.99
N VAL A 44 8.08 -7.49 13.53
CA VAL A 44 7.10 -6.59 14.15
C VAL A 44 6.68 -5.45 13.21
N LEU A 45 6.90 -5.61 11.90
CA LEU A 45 6.49 -4.69 10.82
C LEU A 45 7.14 -3.29 10.89
N ILE A 46 8.27 -3.14 11.57
CA ILE A 46 9.05 -1.90 11.57
C ILE A 46 10.09 -1.97 10.44
N PRO A 47 10.24 -0.94 9.59
CA PRO A 47 11.25 -0.90 8.55
C PRO A 47 12.66 -1.08 9.11
N THR A 48 13.46 -1.94 8.48
CA THR A 48 14.85 -2.21 8.89
C THR A 48 15.78 -1.03 8.62
N GLY A 49 15.40 -0.15 7.70
CA GLY A 49 16.23 0.95 7.19
C GLY A 49 16.84 0.65 5.82
N GLU A 50 16.70 -0.57 5.35
CA GLU A 50 17.12 -0.96 4.01
C GLU A 50 16.11 -0.50 2.95
N ILE A 51 16.62 -0.22 1.74
CA ILE A 51 15.84 -0.09 0.51
C ILE A 51 16.31 -1.21 -0.42
N ALA A 52 15.50 -2.26 -0.52
CA ALA A 52 15.82 -3.47 -1.27
C ALA A 52 15.11 -3.50 -2.64
N SER A 53 15.70 -4.24 -3.60
CA SER A 53 15.04 -4.51 -4.88
C SER A 53 13.88 -5.48 -4.69
N VAL A 54 12.77 -5.25 -5.40
CA VAL A 54 11.65 -6.20 -5.44
C VAL A 54 11.94 -7.42 -6.30
N LYS A 55 12.91 -7.31 -7.21
CA LYS A 55 13.20 -8.33 -8.22
C LYS A 55 13.52 -9.70 -7.60
N GLY A 56 12.78 -10.71 -8.05
CA GLY A 56 12.95 -12.10 -7.57
C GLY A 56 12.35 -12.35 -6.18
N THR A 57 11.60 -11.41 -5.63
CA THR A 57 10.89 -11.54 -4.36
C THR A 57 9.38 -11.63 -4.56
N PRO A 58 8.60 -12.06 -3.57
CA PRO A 58 7.14 -11.98 -3.62
C PRO A 58 6.59 -10.57 -3.83
N PHE A 59 7.39 -9.54 -3.54
CA PHE A 59 7.03 -8.13 -3.68
C PHE A 59 7.17 -7.58 -5.10
N ASP A 60 7.62 -8.38 -6.07
CA ASP A 60 7.77 -7.94 -7.46
C ASP A 60 6.41 -7.84 -8.16
N PHE A 61 5.90 -6.61 -8.26
CA PHE A 61 4.72 -6.21 -9.03
C PHE A 61 5.09 -5.25 -10.17
N THR A 62 6.34 -5.26 -10.62
CA THR A 62 6.77 -4.42 -11.76
C THR A 62 6.07 -4.81 -13.06
N ALA A 63 5.62 -6.04 -13.17
CA ALA A 63 4.67 -6.51 -14.20
C ALA A 63 3.34 -6.90 -13.54
N PRO A 64 2.22 -6.89 -14.29
CA PRO A 64 0.94 -7.34 -13.77
C PRO A 64 1.02 -8.75 -13.18
N LYS A 65 0.62 -8.90 -11.93
CA LYS A 65 0.65 -10.17 -11.19
C LYS A 65 -0.62 -10.33 -10.34
N ARG A 66 -1.15 -11.55 -10.22
CA ARG A 66 -2.25 -11.87 -9.33
C ARG A 66 -1.84 -11.63 -7.86
N ILE A 67 -2.64 -10.89 -7.11
CA ILE A 67 -2.33 -10.56 -5.70
C ILE A 67 -2.14 -11.84 -4.87
N GLY A 68 -2.97 -12.85 -5.06
CA GLY A 68 -2.90 -14.10 -4.32
C GLY A 68 -1.76 -15.05 -4.73
N GLU A 69 -1.00 -14.78 -5.78
CA GLU A 69 -0.03 -15.72 -6.34
C GLU A 69 0.99 -16.25 -5.32
N ASP A 70 1.68 -15.33 -4.64
CA ASP A 70 2.71 -15.70 -3.67
C ASP A 70 2.14 -16.06 -2.29
N MET A 71 0.89 -15.70 -2.03
CA MET A 71 0.17 -16.13 -0.84
C MET A 71 -0.26 -17.59 -0.93
N ASP A 72 -0.83 -17.97 -2.07
CA ASP A 72 -1.39 -19.30 -2.31
C ASP A 72 -0.30 -20.37 -2.48
N ASN A 73 0.86 -19.98 -3.01
CA ASN A 73 2.03 -20.88 -3.14
C ASN A 73 2.91 -20.93 -1.87
N GLY A 74 2.52 -20.23 -0.80
CA GLY A 74 3.19 -20.26 0.51
C GLY A 74 4.44 -19.42 0.64
N LYS A 75 4.84 -18.65 -0.37
CA LYS A 75 6.01 -17.74 -0.28
C LYS A 75 5.72 -16.53 0.62
N LEU A 76 4.48 -16.07 0.64
CA LEU A 76 4.04 -14.93 1.47
C LEU A 76 2.66 -15.19 2.11
N PRO A 77 2.53 -16.17 3.00
CA PRO A 77 1.22 -16.56 3.55
C PRO A 77 0.55 -15.45 4.38
N GLY A 78 1.31 -14.52 4.93
CA GLY A 78 0.81 -13.35 5.67
C GLY A 78 0.24 -12.24 4.78
N GLY A 79 0.51 -12.30 3.47
CA GLY A 79 0.11 -11.28 2.52
C GLY A 79 0.94 -10.00 2.57
N TYR A 80 0.42 -8.95 1.97
CA TYR A 80 1.16 -7.69 1.76
C TYR A 80 0.77 -6.64 2.80
N ASP A 81 1.78 -6.02 3.38
CA ASP A 81 1.73 -4.79 4.19
C ASP A 81 3.10 -4.11 4.07
N HIS A 82 3.41 -3.66 2.87
CA HIS A 82 4.77 -3.23 2.52
C HIS A 82 4.78 -1.90 1.78
N ASN A 83 5.78 -1.10 2.10
CA ASN A 83 6.03 0.19 1.49
C ASN A 83 6.92 0.04 0.26
N TYR A 84 6.43 0.51 -0.88
CA TYR A 84 7.15 0.58 -2.16
C TYR A 84 7.72 1.97 -2.36
N VAL A 85 8.99 2.03 -2.77
CA VAL A 85 9.72 3.29 -2.94
C VAL A 85 9.60 3.75 -4.38
N LEU A 86 8.88 4.85 -4.59
CA LEU A 86 8.68 5.48 -5.89
C LEU A 86 9.80 6.47 -6.24
N GLY A 87 10.54 6.94 -5.22
CA GLY A 87 11.58 7.97 -5.37
C GLY A 87 11.03 9.40 -5.24
N GLU A 88 11.94 10.36 -5.30
CA GLU A 88 11.60 11.78 -5.18
C GLU A 88 11.14 12.36 -6.52
N THR A 89 10.02 13.07 -6.51
CA THR A 89 9.54 13.90 -7.62
C THR A 89 8.57 14.95 -7.08
N LYS A 90 8.34 15.99 -7.86
CA LYS A 90 7.23 16.93 -7.65
C LYS A 90 6.14 16.77 -8.71
N GLU A 91 6.31 15.81 -9.60
CA GLU A 91 5.37 15.54 -10.66
C GLU A 91 4.48 14.35 -10.29
N MET A 92 3.20 14.50 -10.60
CA MET A 92 2.23 13.43 -10.48
C MET A 92 2.63 12.26 -11.38
N ARG A 93 2.75 11.06 -10.82
CA ARG A 93 3.08 9.85 -11.58
C ARG A 93 2.14 8.71 -11.25
N LYS A 94 1.99 7.81 -12.18
CA LYS A 94 1.29 6.55 -11.96
C LYS A 94 2.11 5.70 -10.97
N ALA A 95 1.51 5.38 -9.83
CA ALA A 95 2.15 4.62 -8.76
C ALA A 95 1.71 3.15 -8.77
N ALA A 96 0.43 2.90 -9.00
CA ALA A 96 -0.12 1.56 -9.05
C ALA A 96 -1.34 1.46 -9.96
N GLU A 97 -1.60 0.26 -10.45
CA GLU A 97 -2.84 -0.11 -11.14
C GLU A 97 -3.30 -1.48 -10.67
N ILE A 98 -4.58 -1.59 -10.36
CA ILE A 98 -5.20 -2.85 -9.98
C ILE A 98 -6.47 -3.04 -10.82
N TYR A 99 -6.68 -4.23 -11.34
CA TYR A 99 -7.89 -4.54 -12.08
C TYR A 99 -8.50 -5.89 -11.68
N SER A 100 -9.76 -6.06 -11.98
CA SER A 100 -10.51 -7.29 -11.77
C SER A 100 -11.04 -7.83 -13.09
N ASP A 101 -10.68 -9.06 -13.43
CA ASP A 101 -11.21 -9.76 -14.61
C ASP A 101 -12.71 -10.03 -14.49
N LYS A 102 -13.23 -10.21 -13.25
CA LYS A 102 -14.65 -10.51 -13.03
C LYS A 102 -15.58 -9.35 -13.41
N THR A 103 -15.14 -8.12 -13.18
CA THR A 103 -15.99 -6.95 -13.35
C THR A 103 -15.51 -5.99 -14.44
N GLY A 104 -14.28 -6.18 -14.93
CA GLY A 104 -13.62 -5.27 -15.85
C GLY A 104 -13.24 -3.92 -15.22
N ARG A 105 -13.40 -3.76 -13.89
CA ARG A 105 -13.03 -2.51 -13.22
C ARG A 105 -11.52 -2.38 -13.10
N VAL A 106 -11.05 -1.16 -13.34
CA VAL A 106 -9.65 -0.77 -13.18
C VAL A 106 -9.58 0.39 -12.18
N MET A 107 -8.64 0.32 -11.26
CA MET A 107 -8.28 1.42 -10.37
C MET A 107 -6.83 1.78 -10.63
N THR A 108 -6.59 3.04 -10.98
CA THR A 108 -5.23 3.59 -11.18
C THR A 108 -4.97 4.66 -10.13
N THR A 109 -3.84 4.55 -9.44
CA THR A 109 -3.41 5.52 -8.42
C THR A 109 -2.26 6.36 -8.96
N TYR A 110 -2.39 7.67 -8.82
CA TYR A 110 -1.36 8.65 -9.14
C TYR A 110 -0.97 9.40 -7.87
N THR A 111 0.33 9.72 -7.73
CA THR A 111 0.83 10.50 -6.61
C THR A 111 2.16 11.16 -6.94
N ASP A 112 2.46 12.27 -6.28
CA ASP A 112 3.78 12.90 -6.22
C ASP A 112 4.55 12.52 -4.93
N MET A 113 3.93 11.69 -4.06
CA MET A 113 4.57 11.17 -2.84
C MET A 113 5.73 10.21 -3.18
N PRO A 114 6.76 10.14 -2.32
CA PRO A 114 7.96 9.32 -2.57
C PRO A 114 7.74 7.82 -2.45
N ALA A 115 6.65 7.40 -1.86
CA ALA A 115 6.36 5.99 -1.62
C ALA A 115 4.86 5.71 -1.60
N ILE A 116 4.51 4.43 -1.71
CA ILE A 116 3.14 3.93 -1.59
C ILE A 116 3.13 2.63 -0.79
N GLN A 117 2.25 2.54 0.21
CA GLN A 117 1.98 1.30 0.92
C GLN A 117 0.98 0.47 0.14
N PHE A 118 1.28 -0.80 -0.02
CA PHE A 118 0.35 -1.80 -0.51
C PHE A 118 -0.01 -2.73 0.64
N TYR A 119 -1.26 -2.64 1.10
CA TYR A 119 -1.81 -3.44 2.18
C TYR A 119 -3.04 -4.22 1.73
N ILE A 120 -3.11 -5.47 2.11
CA ILE A 120 -4.27 -6.32 1.85
C ILE A 120 -4.88 -6.72 3.20
N SER A 121 -5.91 -6.11 3.62
CA SER A 121 -6.70 -6.29 4.84
C SER A 121 -6.49 -7.61 5.65
N GLY A 122 -5.22 -7.98 5.87
CA GLY A 122 -4.84 -9.20 6.60
C GLY A 122 -5.20 -9.17 8.08
N GLY A 123 -5.38 -7.98 8.65
CA GLY A 123 -5.78 -7.74 10.02
C GLY A 123 -7.29 -7.66 10.25
N LEU A 124 -8.11 -7.58 9.20
CA LEU A 124 -9.58 -7.54 9.35
C LEU A 124 -10.13 -8.91 9.71
N GLY A 125 -11.19 -8.93 10.51
CA GLY A 125 -11.93 -10.13 10.85
C GLY A 125 -12.86 -9.93 12.05
N GLY A 126 -14.16 -10.15 11.82
CA GLY A 126 -15.20 -10.03 12.85
C GLY A 126 -15.80 -8.63 13.02
N GLU A 127 -15.29 -7.62 12.32
CA GLU A 127 -15.88 -6.28 12.32
C GLU A 127 -17.12 -6.25 11.44
N THR A 128 -18.15 -5.53 11.90
CA THR A 128 -19.35 -5.28 11.11
C THR A 128 -19.15 -4.03 10.26
N GLY A 129 -19.16 -4.23 8.94
CA GLY A 129 -19.03 -3.17 7.97
C GLY A 129 -20.36 -2.54 7.55
N LYS A 130 -20.30 -1.79 6.45
CA LYS A 130 -21.45 -1.11 5.86
C LYS A 130 -22.58 -2.11 5.52
N GLY A 131 -23.79 -1.76 5.85
CA GLY A 131 -24.96 -2.61 5.61
C GLY A 131 -25.09 -3.81 6.55
N GLY A 132 -24.38 -3.81 7.70
CA GLY A 132 -24.44 -4.88 8.68
C GLY A 132 -23.67 -6.15 8.29
N LYS A 133 -22.76 -6.05 7.30
CA LYS A 133 -22.01 -7.19 6.79
C LYS A 133 -20.71 -7.39 7.54
N GLU A 134 -20.38 -8.63 7.85
CA GLU A 134 -19.12 -8.99 8.50
C GLU A 134 -17.96 -8.85 7.52
N MET A 135 -16.86 -8.29 8.02
CA MET A 135 -15.62 -8.15 7.27
C MET A 135 -14.66 -9.30 7.57
N PHE A 136 -13.97 -9.77 6.53
CA PHE A 136 -13.03 -10.89 6.61
C PHE A 136 -11.66 -10.49 6.05
N LYS A 137 -10.66 -11.26 6.41
CA LYS A 137 -9.30 -11.14 5.88
C LYS A 137 -9.29 -11.14 4.36
N ASN A 138 -8.43 -10.30 3.80
CA ASN A 138 -8.20 -10.21 2.36
C ASN A 138 -9.44 -9.82 1.53
N GLN A 139 -10.42 -9.15 2.12
CA GLN A 139 -11.58 -8.63 1.38
C GLN A 139 -11.33 -7.29 0.70
N GLY A 140 -10.27 -6.60 1.06
CA GLY A 140 -9.93 -5.30 0.51
C GLY A 140 -8.43 -5.09 0.39
N PHE A 141 -8.04 -4.16 -0.46
CA PHE A 141 -6.67 -3.65 -0.54
C PHE A 141 -6.66 -2.15 -0.31
N CYS A 142 -5.53 -1.64 0.19
CA CYS A 142 -5.24 -0.22 0.34
C CYS A 142 -4.01 0.13 -0.51
N LEU A 143 -4.04 1.33 -1.09
CA LEU A 143 -2.92 1.95 -1.79
C LEU A 143 -2.70 3.33 -1.15
N GLU A 144 -1.71 3.45 -0.27
CA GLU A 144 -1.55 4.59 0.61
C GLU A 144 -0.31 5.40 0.22
N SER A 145 -0.54 6.58 -0.37
CA SER A 145 0.54 7.51 -0.74
C SER A 145 1.17 8.11 0.51
N GLN A 146 2.49 7.96 0.67
CA GLN A 146 3.16 8.31 1.93
C GLN A 146 4.64 8.60 1.76
N PHE A 147 5.28 9.10 2.82
CA PHE A 147 6.72 8.95 3.03
C PHE A 147 7.04 7.53 3.49
N CYS A 148 8.30 7.10 3.33
CA CYS A 148 8.69 5.80 3.88
C CYS A 148 8.41 5.76 5.39
N PRO A 149 7.75 4.71 5.91
CA PRO A 149 7.47 4.59 7.33
C PRO A 149 8.75 4.65 8.17
N ASP A 150 8.65 5.23 9.39
CA ASP A 150 9.77 5.46 10.29
C ASP A 150 10.86 6.41 9.75
N SER A 151 10.58 7.21 8.72
CA SER A 151 11.56 8.11 8.11
C SER A 151 12.15 9.17 9.07
N PRO A 152 11.49 9.62 10.16
CA PRO A 152 12.14 10.48 11.15
C PRO A 152 13.33 9.83 11.83
N ASN A 153 13.33 8.51 12.01
CA ASN A 153 14.38 7.71 12.65
C ASN A 153 15.32 7.04 11.64
N LYS A 154 15.06 7.19 10.35
CA LYS A 154 15.80 6.56 9.24
C LYS A 154 16.27 7.65 8.26
N PRO A 155 17.38 8.35 8.55
CA PRO A 155 17.84 9.50 7.74
C PRO A 155 18.18 9.13 6.29
N GLN A 156 18.37 7.85 5.99
CA GLN A 156 18.55 7.35 4.63
C GLN A 156 17.26 7.32 3.81
N PHE A 157 16.08 7.35 4.45
CA PHE A 157 14.80 7.45 3.75
C PHE A 157 14.55 8.90 3.33
N LYS A 158 14.67 9.15 2.04
CA LYS A 158 14.48 10.48 1.43
C LYS A 158 13.23 10.48 0.55
N PRO A 159 12.58 11.65 0.45
CA PRO A 159 12.77 12.88 1.23
C PRO A 159 12.35 12.70 2.68
N THR A 160 12.75 13.62 3.55
CA THR A 160 12.32 13.61 4.95
C THR A 160 10.85 14.01 5.08
N CYS A 161 10.14 13.38 6.02
CA CYS A 161 8.78 13.77 6.41
C CYS A 161 8.75 14.86 7.50
N VAL A 162 9.92 15.36 7.91
CA VAL A 162 10.05 16.37 8.96
C VAL A 162 10.06 17.76 8.34
N TYR A 163 9.07 18.57 8.67
CA TYR A 163 8.88 19.94 8.22
C TYR A 163 9.11 20.91 9.37
N LYS A 164 9.87 21.99 9.10
CA LYS A 164 10.06 23.10 10.04
C LYS A 164 8.84 24.02 10.01
N ALA A 165 8.73 24.85 11.05
CA ALA A 165 7.70 25.88 11.06
C ALA A 165 7.88 26.83 9.86
N GLY A 166 6.80 27.05 9.10
CA GLY A 166 6.79 27.87 7.88
C GLY A 166 7.04 27.10 6.58
N GLU A 167 7.50 25.85 6.63
CA GLU A 167 7.57 25.01 5.44
C GLU A 167 6.19 24.48 5.04
N GLN A 168 5.94 24.42 3.75
CA GLN A 168 4.67 23.93 3.21
C GLN A 168 4.73 22.41 2.98
N TYR A 169 3.70 21.73 3.45
CA TYR A 169 3.39 20.35 3.07
C TYR A 169 2.35 20.42 1.95
N ASN A 170 2.73 20.03 0.74
CA ASN A 170 1.85 20.04 -0.43
C ASN A 170 2.15 18.83 -1.31
N PHE A 171 1.37 17.77 -1.12
CA PHE A 171 1.43 16.50 -1.87
C PHE A 171 0.03 16.01 -2.20
N THR A 172 -0.07 15.21 -3.24
CA THR A 172 -1.30 14.59 -3.74
C THR A 172 -1.14 13.09 -3.89
#